data_88e59c557869cf3ace070a7f3b010ee8
#
_entry.id   88e59c557869cf3ace070a7f3b010ee8
#
_cell.length_a   1.000
_cell.length_b   1.000
_cell.length_c   1.000
_cell.angle_alpha   90.00
_cell.angle_beta   90.00
_cell.angle_gamma   90.00
#
_symmetry.space_group_name_H-M   'P 1'
#
loop_
_entity.id
_entity.type
_entity.pdbx_description
1 polymer ?
#
loop_
_entity_poly.entity_id
_entity_poly.type
_entity_poly.pdbx_seq_one_letter_code
_entity_poly.pdbx_strand_id
1 'polypeptide(L)'
;VEYLAESLGYTLHMPEEWMYKTLLDGQIEDYYAENGLEIKSWTGQSGYPALLSRWVLEQEAAGCDRYILSMDQLLYGGLVASRLAETTTEQDGATLALSDLLESLLSALAVDPNNEVWLLDSVMRLAPTVGYNGGTLEEYNALRAFGAAPRQTLSADQLTLDRIRETYDTDAGGKNLLDFGNDSAMYDAAGGYMEHRRNKLVLSGELLEAIDRLGHDRFH
;
A
#
# COMPACT_ATOMS: atom_id res chain seq x y z
N VAL A 1 8.70 -7.78 18.58
CA VAL A 1 8.07 -8.92 17.85
C VAL A 1 8.95 -10.15 17.99
N GLU A 2 10.27 -10.06 17.74
CA GLU A 2 11.25 -11.16 17.79
C GLU A 2 11.18 -11.95 19.09
N TYR A 3 11.38 -11.29 20.24
CA TYR A 3 11.29 -11.94 21.56
C TYR A 3 9.96 -12.64 21.82
N LEU A 4 8.88 -12.10 21.31
CA LEU A 4 7.56 -12.71 21.46
C LEU A 4 7.45 -13.99 20.62
N ALA A 5 7.89 -13.95 19.38
CA ALA A 5 7.89 -15.11 18.48
C ALA A 5 8.75 -16.24 19.06
N GLU A 6 9.98 -15.94 19.49
CA GLU A 6 10.87 -16.90 20.12
C GLU A 6 10.29 -17.51 21.41
N SER A 7 9.62 -16.69 22.25
CA SER A 7 8.98 -17.17 23.48
C SER A 7 7.82 -18.14 23.21
N LEU A 8 7.24 -18.09 22.02
CA LEU A 8 6.19 -18.98 21.54
C LEU A 8 6.74 -20.19 20.77
N GLY A 9 8.06 -20.29 20.62
CA GLY A 9 8.73 -21.40 19.95
C GLY A 9 8.80 -21.25 18.42
N TYR A 10 8.58 -20.04 17.89
CA TYR A 10 8.74 -19.75 16.46
C TYR A 10 10.16 -19.28 16.15
N THR A 11 10.65 -19.64 14.97
CA THR A 11 11.82 -19.01 14.36
C THR A 11 11.33 -17.87 13.50
N LEU A 12 11.72 -16.64 13.83
CA LEU A 12 11.33 -15.45 13.06
C LEU A 12 12.35 -15.20 11.95
N HIS A 13 11.85 -15.07 10.73
CA HIS A 13 12.61 -14.62 9.58
C HIS A 13 12.18 -13.19 9.22
N MET A 14 13.14 -12.29 9.12
CA MET A 14 12.94 -10.90 8.73
C MET A 14 13.82 -10.60 7.53
N PRO A 15 13.33 -9.81 6.55
CA PRO A 15 14.20 -9.32 5.50
C PRO A 15 15.25 -8.38 6.08
N GLU A 16 16.34 -8.18 5.34
CA GLU A 16 17.37 -7.21 5.76
C GLU A 16 16.77 -5.79 5.82
N GLU A 17 17.21 -4.99 6.78
CA GLU A 17 16.63 -3.69 7.09
C GLU A 17 16.59 -2.75 5.86
N TRP A 18 17.62 -2.78 5.03
CA TRP A 18 17.70 -1.98 3.82
C TRP A 18 16.62 -2.33 2.76
N MET A 19 16.02 -3.52 2.82
CA MET A 19 14.97 -3.95 1.90
C MET A 19 13.61 -3.31 2.20
N TYR A 20 13.36 -2.96 3.46
CA TYR A 20 12.05 -2.45 3.89
C TYR A 20 12.08 -1.07 4.57
N LYS A 21 13.26 -0.57 4.93
CA LYS A 21 13.35 0.72 5.63
C LYS A 21 12.98 1.86 4.72
N THR A 22 12.03 2.67 5.16
CA THR A 22 11.76 3.97 4.54
C THR A 22 12.71 5.00 5.15
N LEU A 23 13.53 5.63 4.30
CA LEU A 23 14.46 6.67 4.70
C LEU A 23 13.91 8.03 4.24
N LEU A 24 14.04 9.05 5.07
CA LEU A 24 13.75 10.42 4.70
C LEU A 24 14.90 11.02 3.90
N ASP A 25 14.62 12.07 3.12
CA ASP A 25 15.64 12.83 2.39
C ASP A 25 16.79 13.22 3.32
N GLY A 26 18.02 13.00 2.86
CA GLY A 26 19.24 13.26 3.63
C GLY A 26 19.64 12.17 4.62
N GLN A 27 18.78 11.16 4.86
CA GLN A 27 19.13 10.03 5.73
C GLN A 27 19.69 8.83 4.96
N ILE A 28 19.52 8.80 3.64
CA ILE A 28 19.90 7.65 2.81
C ILE A 28 21.41 7.47 2.80
N GLU A 29 22.16 8.55 2.55
CA GLU A 29 23.61 8.51 2.48
C GLU A 29 24.22 8.12 3.82
N ASP A 30 23.73 8.70 4.91
CA ASP A 30 24.18 8.40 6.27
C ASP A 30 23.90 6.94 6.63
N TYR A 31 22.69 6.45 6.33
CA TYR A 31 22.32 5.06 6.59
C TYR A 31 23.21 4.07 5.85
N TYR A 32 23.46 4.30 4.55
CA TYR A 32 24.31 3.42 3.75
C TYR A 32 25.76 3.45 4.23
N ALA A 33 26.28 4.62 4.59
CA ALA A 33 27.62 4.78 5.12
C ALA A 33 27.79 4.06 6.48
N GLU A 34 26.83 4.23 7.38
CA GLU A 34 26.85 3.61 8.72
C GLU A 34 26.78 2.07 8.66
N ASN A 35 26.08 1.51 7.66
CA ASN A 35 25.91 0.08 7.51
C ASN A 35 26.90 -0.55 6.51
N GLY A 36 27.83 0.23 5.96
CA GLY A 36 28.83 -0.26 5.01
C GLY A 36 28.22 -0.73 3.69
N LEU A 37 27.06 -0.19 3.31
CA LEU A 37 26.34 -0.54 2.10
C LEU A 37 26.76 0.40 0.96
N GLU A 38 26.83 -0.13 -0.25
CA GLU A 38 26.99 0.70 -1.45
C GLU A 38 25.65 1.27 -1.87
N ILE A 39 25.60 2.58 -2.15
CA ILE A 39 24.44 3.21 -2.77
C ILE A 39 24.34 2.64 -4.20
N LYS A 40 23.47 1.64 -4.36
CA LYS A 40 23.05 1.23 -5.71
C LYS A 40 22.18 2.36 -6.26
N SER A 41 22.05 2.47 -7.59
CA SER A 41 21.32 3.52 -8.32
C SER A 41 19.80 3.53 -7.99
N TRP A 42 19.53 3.61 -6.74
CA TRP A 42 18.21 3.55 -6.15
C TRP A 42 17.72 4.96 -5.88
N THR A 43 16.61 5.31 -6.49
CA THR A 43 16.01 6.65 -6.46
C THR A 43 14.90 6.79 -5.42
N GLY A 44 14.64 5.76 -4.63
CA GLY A 44 13.50 5.74 -3.70
C GLY A 44 13.90 5.91 -2.25
N GLN A 45 13.11 6.67 -1.52
CA GLN A 45 13.12 6.79 -0.06
C GLN A 45 12.31 5.67 0.64
N SER A 46 11.81 4.73 -0.14
CA SER A 46 10.93 3.64 0.28
C SER A 46 11.62 2.28 0.11
N GLY A 47 11.08 1.26 0.76
CA GLY A 47 11.52 -0.11 0.56
C GLY A 47 11.35 -0.59 -0.88
N TYR A 48 11.79 -1.81 -1.15
CA TYR A 48 11.78 -2.41 -2.48
C TYR A 48 10.69 -3.47 -2.62
N PRO A 49 9.48 -3.14 -3.14
CA PRO A 49 8.36 -4.08 -3.22
C PRO A 49 8.71 -5.39 -3.91
N ALA A 50 9.33 -5.32 -5.08
CA ALA A 50 9.65 -6.51 -5.85
C ALA A 50 10.72 -7.40 -5.18
N LEU A 51 11.70 -6.79 -4.50
CA LEU A 51 12.69 -7.54 -3.72
C LEU A 51 12.07 -8.20 -2.50
N LEU A 52 11.18 -7.50 -1.81
CA LEU A 52 10.47 -8.05 -0.65
C LEU A 52 9.56 -9.22 -1.06
N SER A 53 8.83 -9.09 -2.15
CA SER A 53 8.00 -10.17 -2.67
C SER A 53 8.84 -11.40 -3.04
N ARG A 54 9.99 -11.20 -3.69
CA ARG A 54 10.93 -12.29 -3.99
C ARG A 54 11.49 -12.92 -2.71
N TRP A 55 11.86 -12.11 -1.71
CA TRP A 55 12.33 -12.62 -0.43
C TRP A 55 11.27 -13.48 0.26
N VAL A 56 9.98 -13.08 0.24
CA VAL A 56 8.90 -13.91 0.78
C VAL A 56 8.83 -15.26 0.07
N LEU A 57 8.94 -15.28 -1.26
CA LEU A 57 8.96 -16.53 -2.04
C LEU A 57 10.19 -17.41 -1.75
N GLU A 58 11.33 -16.81 -1.43
CA GLU A 58 12.53 -17.52 -1.00
C GLU A 58 12.31 -18.18 0.39
N GLN A 59 11.58 -17.49 1.31
CA GLN A 59 11.22 -18.07 2.61
C GLN A 59 10.19 -19.21 2.45
N GLU A 60 9.24 -19.09 1.53
CA GLU A 60 8.33 -20.17 1.16
C GLU A 60 9.10 -21.41 0.68
N ALA A 61 10.04 -21.22 -0.25
CA ALA A 61 10.89 -22.30 -0.73
C ALA A 61 11.80 -22.90 0.36
N ALA A 62 12.08 -22.15 1.43
CA ALA A 62 12.84 -22.61 2.60
C ALA A 62 11.97 -23.34 3.63
N GLY A 63 10.64 -23.39 3.44
CA GLY A 63 9.70 -24.12 4.30
C GLY A 63 9.09 -23.30 5.43
N CYS A 64 9.02 -21.98 5.30
CA CYS A 64 8.17 -21.16 6.17
C CYS A 64 6.70 -21.48 5.91
N ASP A 65 5.89 -21.50 6.97
CA ASP A 65 4.46 -21.85 6.92
C ASP A 65 3.56 -20.75 7.51
N ARG A 66 4.15 -19.69 8.06
CA ARG A 66 3.41 -18.58 8.68
C ARG A 66 3.95 -17.23 8.27
N TYR A 67 3.04 -16.36 7.83
CA TYR A 67 3.36 -15.07 7.25
C TYR A 67 2.57 -13.96 7.90
N ILE A 68 3.23 -12.86 8.25
CA ILE A 68 2.62 -11.59 8.62
C ILE A 68 3.17 -10.56 7.66
N LEU A 69 2.37 -10.16 6.69
CA LEU A 69 2.78 -9.34 5.56
C LEU A 69 2.11 -7.97 5.60
N SER A 70 2.91 -6.91 5.60
CA SER A 70 2.41 -5.55 5.44
C SER A 70 2.23 -5.23 3.95
N MET A 71 1.00 -4.99 3.51
CA MET A 71 0.70 -4.62 2.13
C MET A 71 1.31 -3.26 1.78
N ASP A 72 1.29 -2.30 2.70
CA ASP A 72 1.99 -1.02 2.51
C ASP A 72 3.48 -1.21 2.19
N GLN A 73 4.12 -2.17 2.84
CA GLN A 73 5.54 -2.45 2.63
C GLN A 73 5.78 -3.22 1.35
N LEU A 74 5.00 -4.26 1.09
CA LEU A 74 5.16 -5.15 -0.06
C LEU A 74 4.80 -4.50 -1.39
N LEU A 75 3.81 -3.60 -1.40
CA LEU A 75 3.30 -3.03 -2.65
C LEU A 75 3.82 -1.61 -2.92
N TYR A 76 4.14 -0.86 -1.88
CA TYR A 76 4.51 0.56 -2.00
C TYR A 76 5.87 0.90 -1.38
N GLY A 77 6.51 -0.06 -0.71
CA GLY A 77 7.78 0.16 -0.01
C GLY A 77 7.65 0.85 1.35
N GLY A 78 6.43 0.97 1.89
CA GLY A 78 6.17 1.44 3.24
C GLY A 78 4.93 2.32 3.40
N LEU A 79 4.53 2.55 4.65
CA LEU A 79 3.34 3.33 5.00
C LEU A 79 3.36 4.77 4.46
N VAL A 80 4.52 5.41 4.39
CA VAL A 80 4.63 6.79 3.87
C VAL A 80 4.55 6.76 2.35
N ALA A 81 5.25 5.84 1.71
CA ALA A 81 5.24 5.67 0.26
C ALA A 81 3.86 5.28 -0.27
N SER A 82 3.06 4.54 0.50
CA SER A 82 1.70 4.18 0.12
C SER A 82 0.75 5.37 -0.06
N ARG A 83 1.15 6.56 0.38
CA ARG A 83 0.41 7.82 0.10
C ARG A 83 0.62 8.36 -1.29
N LEU A 84 1.62 7.84 -2.00
CA LEU A 84 1.90 8.10 -3.41
C LEU A 84 1.64 6.82 -4.21
N ALA A 85 0.55 6.12 -3.89
CA ALA A 85 0.23 4.81 -4.44
C ALA A 85 0.06 4.87 -5.96
N GLU A 86 1.02 4.32 -6.66
CA GLU A 86 0.97 4.06 -8.10
C GLU A 86 0.30 2.71 -8.36
N THR A 87 0.04 2.39 -9.60
CA THR A 87 -0.50 1.09 -10.01
C THR A 87 0.59 0.14 -10.49
N THR A 88 1.81 0.63 -10.62
CA THR A 88 2.97 -0.12 -11.13
C THR A 88 4.20 0.10 -10.27
N THR A 89 5.16 -0.81 -10.39
CA THR A 89 6.51 -0.68 -9.83
C THR A 89 7.55 -1.08 -10.87
N GLU A 90 8.78 -0.63 -10.68
CA GLU A 90 9.90 -1.00 -11.56
C GLU A 90 10.72 -2.14 -10.95
N GLN A 91 11.04 -3.13 -11.75
CA GLN A 91 11.94 -4.22 -11.38
C GLN A 91 12.83 -4.63 -12.56
N ASP A 92 14.13 -4.61 -12.36
CA ASP A 92 15.13 -5.06 -13.34
C ASP A 92 14.94 -4.42 -14.73
N GLY A 93 14.49 -3.16 -14.77
CA GLY A 93 14.21 -2.40 -15.99
C GLY A 93 12.86 -2.73 -16.65
N ALA A 94 12.00 -3.50 -16.00
CA ALA A 94 10.64 -3.78 -16.44
C ALA A 94 9.61 -3.12 -15.51
N THR A 95 8.56 -2.56 -16.10
CA THR A 95 7.40 -2.04 -15.36
C THR A 95 6.44 -3.19 -15.07
N LEU A 96 6.14 -3.41 -13.79
CA LEU A 96 5.21 -4.45 -13.32
C LEU A 96 3.95 -3.81 -12.74
N ALA A 97 2.79 -4.37 -13.05
CA ALA A 97 1.56 -4.01 -12.35
C ALA A 97 1.60 -4.53 -10.91
N LEU A 98 1.19 -3.70 -9.95
CA LEU A 98 1.15 -4.11 -8.54
C LEU A 98 0.09 -5.20 -8.29
N SER A 99 -1.00 -5.19 -9.07
CA SER A 99 -2.00 -6.26 -9.06
C SER A 99 -1.39 -7.62 -9.46
N ASP A 100 -0.56 -7.65 -10.50
CA ASP A 100 0.10 -8.88 -10.95
C ASP A 100 1.12 -9.38 -9.91
N LEU A 101 1.84 -8.45 -9.28
CA LEU A 101 2.77 -8.78 -8.20
C LEU A 101 2.04 -9.39 -7.00
N LEU A 102 0.92 -8.79 -6.60
CA LEU A 102 0.06 -9.28 -5.52
C LEU A 102 -0.51 -10.67 -5.83
N GLU A 103 -1.11 -10.83 -7.00
CA GLU A 103 -1.70 -12.09 -7.45
C GLU A 103 -0.66 -13.22 -7.50
N SER A 104 0.52 -12.92 -8.06
CA SER A 104 1.64 -13.87 -8.12
C SER A 104 2.08 -14.33 -6.74
N LEU A 105 2.24 -13.38 -5.81
CA LEU A 105 2.67 -13.68 -4.45
C LEU A 105 1.64 -14.54 -3.71
N LEU A 106 0.36 -14.11 -3.70
CA LEU A 106 -0.69 -14.83 -2.99
C LEU A 106 -0.95 -16.21 -3.59
N SER A 107 -0.91 -16.33 -4.91
CA SER A 107 -1.06 -17.62 -5.59
C SER A 107 0.08 -18.59 -5.25
N ALA A 108 1.30 -18.09 -5.14
CA ALA A 108 2.44 -18.92 -4.75
C ALA A 108 2.30 -19.42 -3.30
N LEU A 109 1.92 -18.52 -2.36
CA LEU A 109 1.69 -18.89 -0.96
C LEU A 109 0.49 -19.84 -0.78
N ALA A 110 -0.47 -19.80 -1.69
CA ALA A 110 -1.64 -20.68 -1.66
C ALA A 110 -1.33 -22.13 -2.05
N VAL A 111 -0.19 -22.40 -2.67
CA VAL A 111 0.21 -23.75 -3.12
C VAL A 111 0.39 -24.69 -1.94
N ASP A 112 1.04 -24.26 -0.86
CA ASP A 112 1.15 -25.05 0.35
C ASP A 112 -0.13 -24.93 1.20
N PRO A 113 -0.89 -26.01 1.42
CA PRO A 113 -2.09 -25.98 2.23
C PRO A 113 -1.86 -25.72 3.73
N ASN A 114 -0.62 -25.78 4.20
CA ASN A 114 -0.27 -25.52 5.59
C ASN A 114 0.03 -24.03 5.85
N ASN A 115 0.18 -23.24 4.81
CA ASN A 115 0.45 -21.81 4.95
C ASN A 115 -0.70 -21.07 5.63
N GLU A 116 -0.34 -20.25 6.61
CA GLU A 116 -1.21 -19.30 7.30
C GLU A 116 -0.69 -17.88 7.08
N VAL A 117 -1.48 -17.05 6.39
CA VAL A 117 -1.03 -15.75 5.89
C VAL A 117 -1.90 -14.63 6.47
N TRP A 118 -1.27 -13.75 7.23
CA TRP A 118 -1.88 -12.54 7.79
C TRP A 118 -1.47 -11.33 6.97
N LEU A 119 -2.46 -10.65 6.39
CA LEU A 119 -2.27 -9.52 5.48
C LEU A 119 -2.69 -8.23 6.18
N LEU A 120 -1.75 -7.34 6.44
CA LEU A 120 -1.97 -6.08 7.12
C LEU A 120 -2.00 -4.96 6.08
N ASP A 121 -3.18 -4.43 5.81
CA ASP A 121 -3.37 -3.29 4.91
C ASP A 121 -3.85 -2.06 5.67
N SER A 122 -3.54 -0.88 5.17
CA SER A 122 -3.97 0.38 5.73
C SER A 122 -4.83 1.18 4.76
N VAL A 123 -5.86 1.85 5.29
CA VAL A 123 -6.64 2.81 4.52
C VAL A 123 -5.96 4.18 4.58
N MET A 124 -5.61 4.71 3.42
CA MET A 124 -5.03 6.04 3.31
C MET A 124 -5.99 7.10 3.87
N ARG A 125 -5.52 7.90 4.82
CA ARG A 125 -6.33 8.94 5.46
C ARG A 125 -6.74 10.03 4.46
N LEU A 126 -7.84 10.74 4.75
CA LEU A 126 -8.34 11.88 3.95
C LEU A 126 -7.73 13.20 4.45
N ALA A 127 -6.41 13.27 4.52
CA ALA A 127 -5.70 14.49 4.85
C ALA A 127 -4.20 14.34 4.57
N PRO A 128 -3.56 15.26 3.86
CA PRO A 128 -2.11 15.31 3.76
C PRO A 128 -1.51 15.72 5.12
N THR A 129 -0.19 15.57 5.26
CA THR A 129 0.53 16.19 6.38
C THR A 129 0.93 17.60 5.95
N VAL A 130 0.35 18.60 6.59
CA VAL A 130 0.70 20.00 6.32
C VAL A 130 2.19 20.22 6.58
N GLY A 131 2.88 20.86 5.65
CA GLY A 131 4.32 21.12 5.73
C GLY A 131 5.22 19.93 5.41
N TYR A 132 4.66 18.80 4.98
CA TYR A 132 5.42 17.62 4.56
C TYR A 132 5.12 17.28 3.10
N ASN A 133 6.15 17.08 2.27
CA ASN A 133 6.04 16.84 0.83
C ASN A 133 5.12 17.82 0.10
N GLY A 134 5.21 19.12 0.44
CA GLY A 134 4.42 20.16 -0.19
C GLY A 134 2.96 20.26 0.28
N GLY A 135 2.51 19.41 1.21
CA GLY A 135 1.15 19.44 1.72
C GLY A 135 0.78 20.78 2.34
N THR A 136 -0.31 21.40 1.89
CA THR A 136 -0.79 22.71 2.34
C THR A 136 -1.97 22.59 3.29
N LEU A 137 -2.25 23.67 4.05
CA LEU A 137 -3.45 23.74 4.89
C LEU A 137 -4.73 23.77 4.04
N GLU A 138 -4.67 24.35 2.85
CA GLU A 138 -5.80 24.42 1.92
C GLU A 138 -6.18 23.03 1.39
N GLU A 139 -5.19 22.25 0.95
CA GLU A 139 -5.39 20.84 0.61
C GLU A 139 -5.96 20.04 1.77
N TYR A 140 -5.38 20.20 2.96
CA TYR A 140 -5.89 19.54 4.16
C TYR A 140 -7.37 19.84 4.37
N ASN A 141 -7.77 21.11 4.30
CA ASN A 141 -9.15 21.53 4.47
C ASN A 141 -10.07 21.02 3.36
N ALA A 142 -9.63 21.02 2.08
CA ALA A 142 -10.36 20.48 0.96
C ALA A 142 -10.65 18.99 1.09
N LEU A 143 -9.64 18.21 1.46
CA LEU A 143 -9.79 16.77 1.66
C LEU A 143 -10.63 16.43 2.92
N ARG A 144 -10.57 17.24 3.96
CA ARG A 144 -11.46 17.12 5.12
C ARG A 144 -12.92 17.42 4.74
N ALA A 145 -13.14 18.44 3.92
CA ALA A 145 -14.48 18.76 3.39
C ALA A 145 -15.01 17.63 2.50
N PHE A 146 -14.18 17.08 1.62
CA PHE A 146 -14.49 15.89 0.83
C PHE A 146 -14.94 14.72 1.74
N GLY A 147 -14.20 14.44 2.80
CA GLY A 147 -14.53 13.35 3.73
C GLY A 147 -15.80 13.58 4.54
N ALA A 148 -16.15 14.84 4.81
CA ALA A 148 -17.34 15.22 5.58
C ALA A 148 -18.60 15.34 4.72
N ALA A 149 -18.46 15.37 3.40
CA ALA A 149 -19.61 15.52 2.50
C ALA A 149 -20.55 14.30 2.58
N PRO A 150 -21.89 14.53 2.64
CA PRO A 150 -22.84 13.42 2.65
C PRO A 150 -22.68 12.54 1.39
N ARG A 151 -22.72 11.24 1.57
CA ARG A 151 -22.68 10.26 0.48
C ARG A 151 -24.05 9.62 0.27
N GLN A 152 -24.25 9.01 -0.91
CA GLN A 152 -25.39 8.15 -1.12
C GLN A 152 -25.39 7.01 -0.10
N THR A 153 -26.54 6.74 0.48
CA THR A 153 -26.73 5.53 1.28
C THR A 153 -26.90 4.35 0.33
N LEU A 154 -25.99 3.39 0.39
CA LEU A 154 -26.07 2.16 -0.38
C LEU A 154 -26.56 1.04 0.52
N SER A 155 -27.41 0.16 0.00
CA SER A 155 -27.74 -1.11 0.65
C SER A 155 -26.57 -2.09 0.52
N ALA A 156 -26.55 -3.14 1.32
CA ALA A 156 -25.44 -4.09 1.32
C ALA A 156 -25.20 -4.75 -0.06
N ASP A 157 -26.27 -5.01 -0.80
CA ASP A 157 -26.22 -5.55 -2.16
C ASP A 157 -25.74 -4.55 -3.22
N GLN A 158 -25.79 -3.26 -2.93
CA GLN A 158 -25.28 -2.19 -3.79
C GLN A 158 -23.84 -1.80 -3.46
N LEU A 159 -23.30 -2.26 -2.33
CA LEU A 159 -21.96 -1.93 -1.86
C LEU A 159 -20.93 -2.83 -2.58
N THR A 160 -20.77 -2.60 -3.87
CA THR A 160 -19.78 -3.26 -4.71
C THR A 160 -18.60 -2.33 -5.01
N LEU A 161 -17.44 -2.88 -5.35
CA LEU A 161 -16.27 -2.09 -5.72
C LEU A 161 -16.55 -1.17 -6.90
N ASP A 162 -17.25 -1.63 -7.90
CA ASP A 162 -17.61 -0.83 -9.07
C ASP A 162 -18.50 0.34 -8.67
N ARG A 163 -19.48 0.10 -7.81
CA ARG A 163 -20.36 1.17 -7.33
C ARG A 163 -19.61 2.18 -6.46
N ILE A 164 -18.67 1.73 -5.65
CA ILE A 164 -17.79 2.60 -4.86
C ILE A 164 -16.93 3.45 -5.81
N ARG A 165 -16.31 2.85 -6.82
CA ARG A 165 -15.52 3.57 -7.83
C ARG A 165 -16.32 4.65 -8.54
N GLU A 166 -17.55 4.35 -8.98
CA GLU A 166 -18.45 5.27 -9.68
C GLU A 166 -18.87 6.46 -8.82
N THR A 167 -19.08 6.25 -7.52
CA THR A 167 -19.66 7.27 -6.64
C THR A 167 -18.64 7.92 -5.71
N TYR A 168 -17.38 7.52 -5.78
CA TYR A 168 -16.33 7.93 -4.84
C TYR A 168 -16.14 9.45 -4.77
N ASP A 169 -16.18 10.14 -5.90
CA ASP A 169 -15.93 11.57 -6.03
C ASP A 169 -17.22 12.41 -5.99
N THR A 170 -18.38 11.81 -5.70
CA THR A 170 -19.66 12.50 -5.72
C THR A 170 -20.35 12.54 -4.36
N ASP A 171 -21.07 13.62 -4.08
CA ASP A 171 -21.95 13.69 -2.91
C ASP A 171 -23.30 13.00 -3.15
N ALA A 172 -24.17 13.02 -2.13
CA ALA A 172 -25.51 12.45 -2.21
C ALA A 172 -26.41 13.12 -3.28
N GLY A 173 -26.08 14.33 -3.70
CA GLY A 173 -26.78 15.07 -4.75
C GLY A 173 -26.18 14.90 -6.15
N GLY A 174 -25.10 14.12 -6.28
CA GLY A 174 -24.39 13.89 -7.54
C GLY A 174 -23.40 15.01 -7.91
N LYS A 175 -23.08 15.92 -6.98
CA LYS A 175 -22.08 16.95 -7.20
C LYS A 175 -20.67 16.33 -7.11
N ASN A 176 -19.80 16.65 -8.08
CA ASN A 176 -18.39 16.30 -8.00
C ASN A 176 -17.71 17.08 -6.86
N LEU A 177 -17.16 16.38 -5.91
CA LEU A 177 -16.50 16.93 -4.72
C LEU A 177 -15.06 17.35 -4.97
N LEU A 178 -14.48 16.98 -6.10
CA LEU A 178 -13.15 17.37 -6.55
C LEU A 178 -13.22 18.47 -7.63
N ASP A 179 -14.36 19.13 -7.77
CA ASP A 179 -14.50 20.32 -8.63
C ASP A 179 -14.07 21.57 -7.86
N PHE A 180 -12.82 21.97 -8.05
CA PHE A 180 -12.21 23.18 -7.45
C PHE A 180 -12.37 24.42 -8.35
N GLY A 181 -13.23 24.36 -9.37
CA GLY A 181 -13.47 25.46 -10.31
C GLY A 181 -12.22 25.77 -11.13
N ASN A 182 -11.73 27.04 -11.03
CA ASN A 182 -10.57 27.52 -11.79
C ASN A 182 -9.25 27.39 -11.01
N ASP A 183 -9.25 26.77 -9.82
CA ASP A 183 -8.04 26.58 -9.02
C ASP A 183 -7.28 25.33 -9.48
N SER A 184 -6.42 25.51 -10.48
CA SER A 184 -5.62 24.41 -11.03
C SER A 184 -4.61 23.84 -10.03
N ALA A 185 -4.05 24.66 -9.15
CA ALA A 185 -3.09 24.20 -8.15
C ALA A 185 -3.77 23.31 -7.11
N MET A 186 -4.98 23.67 -6.67
CA MET A 186 -5.78 22.84 -5.78
C MET A 186 -6.23 21.55 -6.47
N TYR A 187 -6.61 21.62 -7.76
CA TYR A 187 -6.97 20.44 -8.53
C TYR A 187 -5.79 19.47 -8.65
N ASP A 188 -4.60 19.96 -8.97
CA ASP A 188 -3.41 19.13 -9.09
C ASP A 188 -3.03 18.50 -7.74
N ALA A 189 -3.04 19.27 -6.67
CA ALA A 189 -2.64 18.80 -5.35
C ALA A 189 -3.67 17.84 -4.72
N ALA A 190 -4.91 18.29 -4.54
CA ALA A 190 -5.96 17.46 -3.92
C ALA A 190 -6.44 16.35 -4.85
N GLY A 191 -6.50 16.58 -6.14
CA GLY A 191 -6.86 15.60 -7.16
C GLY A 191 -5.83 14.46 -7.21
N GLY A 192 -4.55 14.79 -7.27
CA GLY A 192 -3.45 13.80 -7.23
C GLY A 192 -3.48 12.95 -5.96
N TYR A 193 -3.67 13.58 -4.79
CA TYR A 193 -3.81 12.85 -3.53
C TYR A 193 -5.00 11.87 -3.55
N MET A 194 -6.13 12.29 -4.13
CA MET A 194 -7.32 11.44 -4.24
C MET A 194 -7.15 10.32 -5.26
N GLU A 195 -6.38 10.54 -6.33
CA GLU A 195 -6.01 9.50 -7.29
C GLU A 195 -5.18 8.41 -6.63
N HIS A 196 -4.11 8.77 -5.93
CA HIS A 196 -3.30 7.80 -5.18
C HIS A 196 -4.13 7.03 -4.15
N ARG A 197 -5.04 7.72 -3.45
CA ARG A 197 -5.94 7.06 -2.52
C ARG A 197 -6.90 6.09 -3.22
N ARG A 198 -7.40 6.44 -4.41
CA ARG A 198 -8.23 5.54 -5.22
C ARG A 198 -7.45 4.31 -5.68
N ASN A 199 -6.22 4.50 -6.19
CA ASN A 199 -5.34 3.41 -6.58
C ASN A 199 -5.14 2.41 -5.45
N LYS A 200 -4.86 2.92 -4.25
CA LYS A 200 -4.70 2.08 -3.06
C LYS A 200 -5.98 1.32 -2.70
N LEU A 201 -7.14 1.98 -2.71
CA LEU A 201 -8.42 1.34 -2.39
C LEU A 201 -8.81 0.27 -3.43
N VAL A 202 -8.49 0.48 -4.70
CA VAL A 202 -8.70 -0.52 -5.76
C VAL A 202 -7.87 -1.75 -5.48
N LEU A 203 -6.58 -1.58 -5.19
CA LEU A 203 -5.69 -2.70 -4.90
C LEU A 203 -6.07 -3.42 -3.59
N SER A 204 -6.51 -2.69 -2.56
CA SER A 204 -7.10 -3.30 -1.34
C SER A 204 -8.35 -4.12 -1.67
N GLY A 205 -9.17 -3.67 -2.60
CA GLY A 205 -10.34 -4.43 -3.09
C GLY A 205 -9.93 -5.71 -3.81
N GLU A 206 -8.95 -5.65 -4.70
CA GLU A 206 -8.38 -6.81 -5.39
C GLU A 206 -7.77 -7.82 -4.40
N LEU A 207 -7.13 -7.32 -3.32
CA LEU A 207 -6.65 -8.15 -2.22
C LEU A 207 -7.79 -8.92 -1.55
N LEU A 208 -8.90 -8.25 -1.23
CA LEU A 208 -10.06 -8.90 -0.61
C LEU A 208 -10.69 -9.95 -1.55
N GLU A 209 -10.80 -9.66 -2.84
CA GLU A 209 -11.28 -10.61 -3.85
C GLU A 209 -10.34 -11.83 -3.97
N ALA A 210 -9.03 -11.62 -3.87
CA ALA A 210 -8.05 -12.70 -3.87
C ALA A 210 -8.19 -13.58 -2.62
N ILE A 211 -8.35 -12.99 -1.44
CA ILE A 211 -8.59 -13.73 -0.19
C ILE A 211 -9.86 -14.57 -0.28
N ASP A 212 -10.95 -14.00 -0.80
CA ASP A 212 -12.22 -14.72 -0.99
C ASP A 212 -12.05 -15.94 -1.91
N ARG A 213 -11.28 -15.80 -2.96
CA ARG A 213 -10.98 -16.88 -3.90
C ARG A 213 -10.04 -17.95 -3.33
N LEU A 214 -9.03 -17.56 -2.55
CA LEU A 214 -8.00 -18.46 -2.03
C LEU A 214 -8.39 -19.16 -0.73
N GLY A 215 -9.33 -18.61 0.02
CA GLY A 215 -9.90 -19.19 1.24
C GLY A 215 -9.57 -18.42 2.52
N HIS A 216 -10.61 -18.03 3.23
CA HIS A 216 -10.55 -17.27 4.50
C HIS A 216 -10.01 -18.05 5.69
N ASP A 217 -9.86 -19.36 5.58
CA ASP A 217 -9.34 -20.25 6.61
C ASP A 217 -7.80 -20.15 6.73
N ARG A 218 -7.14 -19.59 5.71
CA ARG A 218 -5.68 -19.48 5.65
C ARG A 218 -5.17 -18.06 5.37
N PHE A 219 -5.98 -17.26 4.68
CA PHE A 219 -5.67 -15.85 4.37
C PHE A 219 -6.57 -14.94 5.21
N HIS A 220 -5.96 -14.12 6.08
CA HIS A 220 -6.62 -13.29 7.09
C HIS A 220 -6.36 -11.80 6.89
#